data_0e4f3593be5465c7aa30e2c2bd00e5d1
#
_entry.id   0e4f3593be5465c7aa30e2c2bd00e5d1
#
_cell.length_a   1.000
_cell.length_b   1.000
_cell.length_c   1.000
_cell.angle_alpha   90.00
_cell.angle_beta   90.00
_cell.angle_gamma   90.00
#
_symmetry.space_group_name_H-M   'P 1'
#
loop_
_entity.id
_entity.type
_entity.pdbx_description
1 polymer ?
#
loop_
_entity_poly.entity_id
_entity_poly.type
_entity_poly.pdbx_seq_one_letter_code
_entity_poly.pdbx_strand_id
1 'polypeptide(L)'
;MILSFEDKETEKVFNSIFSTKLPTDIQTRAYLKLLILNRAEKQSDLLSPPSNRLEKLNGYSGGYYSIRINKQWRICFIPIDEWSNYIQVSIVDYH
;
A
#
# COMPACT_ATOMS: atom_id res chain seq x y z
N MET A 1 3.00 -8.66 -7.18
CA MET A 1 2.94 -7.57 -8.17
C MET A 1 1.65 -6.78 -8.00
N ILE A 2 1.73 -5.47 -8.04
CA ILE A 2 0.54 -4.61 -8.03
C ILE A 2 -0.10 -4.66 -9.41
N LEU A 3 -1.37 -5.06 -9.48
CA LEU A 3 -2.10 -5.18 -10.73
C LEU A 3 -3.05 -4.01 -10.99
N SER A 4 -3.53 -3.35 -9.95
CA SER A 4 -4.41 -2.20 -10.11
C SER A 4 -4.33 -1.25 -8.94
N PHE A 5 -4.64 0.03 -9.20
CA PHE A 5 -4.73 1.07 -8.19
C PHE A 5 -6.19 1.53 -8.09
N GLU A 6 -6.60 1.89 -6.87
CA GLU A 6 -7.95 2.40 -6.65
C GLU A 6 -8.08 3.86 -7.08
N ASP A 7 -6.98 4.60 -7.08
CA ASP A 7 -6.99 6.03 -7.44
C ASP A 7 -5.73 6.41 -8.22
N LYS A 8 -5.84 7.55 -8.94
CA LYS A 8 -4.76 8.05 -9.79
C LYS A 8 -3.58 8.59 -8.99
N GLU A 9 -3.82 9.12 -7.80
CA GLU A 9 -2.75 9.73 -7.02
C GLU A 9 -1.78 8.66 -6.50
N THR A 10 -2.30 7.51 -6.08
CA THR A 10 -1.45 6.38 -5.69
C THR A 10 -0.64 5.88 -6.87
N GLU A 11 -1.27 5.76 -8.03
CA GLU A 11 -0.57 5.34 -9.24
C GLU A 11 0.56 6.30 -9.62
N LYS A 12 0.32 7.61 -9.49
CA LYS A 12 1.35 8.61 -9.74
C LYS A 12 2.56 8.39 -8.84
N VAL A 13 2.34 8.21 -7.54
CA VAL A 13 3.43 7.98 -6.59
C VAL A 13 4.22 6.73 -6.97
N PHE A 14 3.54 5.66 -7.33
CA PHE A 14 4.21 4.43 -7.76
C PHE A 14 5.07 4.65 -9.00
N ASN A 15 4.65 5.54 -9.89
CA ASN A 15 5.38 5.86 -11.13
C ASN A 15 6.36 7.01 -10.95
N SER A 16 6.66 7.38 -9.71
CA SER A 16 7.60 8.46 -9.36
C SER A 16 7.13 9.83 -9.86
N ILE A 17 5.82 10.03 -9.98
CA ILE A 17 5.23 11.30 -10.37
C ILE A 17 4.72 11.97 -9.10
N PHE A 18 5.14 13.23 -8.88
CA PHE A 18 4.72 13.98 -7.71
C PHE A 18 3.20 14.21 -7.74
N SER A 19 2.52 13.94 -6.61
CA SER A 19 1.10 14.22 -6.46
C SER A 19 0.90 15.53 -5.71
N THR A 20 0.09 16.43 -6.26
CA THR A 20 -0.27 17.69 -5.59
C THR A 20 -1.38 17.47 -4.55
N LYS A 21 -2.03 16.32 -4.55
CA LYS A 21 -3.15 16.02 -3.65
C LYS A 21 -2.74 15.27 -2.38
N LEU A 22 -1.52 14.78 -2.32
CA LEU A 22 -0.99 14.07 -1.15
C LEU A 22 0.07 14.92 -0.46
N PRO A 23 0.23 14.82 0.87
CA PRO A 23 1.29 15.55 1.56
C PRO A 23 2.66 15.23 0.98
N THR A 24 3.45 16.26 0.76
CA THR A 24 4.79 16.10 0.17
C THR A 24 5.68 15.21 1.01
N ASP A 25 5.60 15.34 2.33
CA ASP A 25 6.51 14.67 3.24
C ASP A 25 6.31 13.14 3.32
N ILE A 26 5.18 12.63 2.85
CA ILE A 26 4.94 11.16 2.89
C ILE A 26 5.27 10.47 1.57
N GLN A 27 5.45 11.21 0.48
CA GLN A 27 5.48 10.60 -0.86
C GLN A 27 6.68 9.69 -1.09
N THR A 28 7.87 10.08 -0.63
CA THR A 28 9.05 9.22 -0.77
C THR A 28 8.88 7.91 -0.01
N ARG A 29 8.40 7.98 1.23
CA ARG A 29 8.18 6.78 2.04
C ARG A 29 7.07 5.92 1.46
N ALA A 30 5.99 6.54 0.96
CA ALA A 30 4.91 5.82 0.30
C ALA A 30 5.43 5.08 -0.93
N TYR A 31 6.25 5.72 -1.74
CA TYR A 31 6.87 5.09 -2.90
C TYR A 31 7.67 3.84 -2.49
N LEU A 32 8.50 3.95 -1.46
CA LEU A 32 9.30 2.82 -0.99
C LEU A 32 8.42 1.66 -0.50
N LYS A 33 7.33 1.98 0.21
CA LYS A 33 6.40 0.95 0.66
C LYS A 33 5.63 0.31 -0.50
N LEU A 34 5.29 1.10 -1.52
CA LEU A 34 4.67 0.55 -2.73
C LEU A 34 5.62 -0.41 -3.46
N LEU A 35 6.91 -0.10 -3.49
CA LEU A 35 7.91 -1.02 -4.06
C LEU A 35 7.99 -2.32 -3.28
N ILE A 36 7.97 -2.25 -1.95
CA ILE A 36 7.97 -3.44 -1.10
C ILE A 36 6.74 -4.29 -1.43
N LEU A 37 5.56 -3.67 -1.50
CA LEU A 37 4.33 -4.38 -1.85
C LEU A 37 4.44 -5.02 -3.24
N ASN A 38 4.93 -4.28 -4.21
CA ASN A 38 5.02 -4.78 -5.58
C ASN A 38 5.94 -6.00 -5.71
N ARG A 39 6.95 -6.09 -4.87
CA ARG A 39 7.93 -7.19 -4.89
C ARG A 39 7.53 -8.38 -4.04
N ALA A 40 6.56 -8.21 -3.14
CA ALA A 40 6.15 -9.28 -2.24
C ALA A 40 5.47 -10.40 -3.01
N GLU A 41 5.92 -11.64 -2.80
CA GLU A 41 5.39 -12.82 -3.49
C GLU A 41 4.58 -13.71 -2.54
N LYS A 42 4.61 -13.41 -1.23
CA LYS A 42 3.87 -14.14 -0.20
C LYS A 42 3.63 -13.22 0.98
N GLN A 43 2.68 -13.59 1.84
CA GLN A 43 2.31 -12.77 2.98
C GLN A 43 3.49 -12.45 3.89
N SER A 44 4.36 -13.41 4.15
CA SER A 44 5.50 -13.22 5.05
C SER A 44 6.49 -12.17 4.55
N ASP A 45 6.52 -11.89 3.25
CA ASP A 45 7.39 -10.84 2.71
C ASP A 45 7.00 -9.45 3.22
N LEU A 46 5.74 -9.27 3.63
CA LEU A 46 5.23 -8.00 4.14
C LEU A 46 5.36 -7.87 5.66
N LEU A 47 5.84 -8.90 6.34
CA LEU A 47 6.08 -8.84 7.78
C LEU A 47 7.43 -8.20 8.11
N SER A 48 8.28 -8.00 7.13
CA SER A 48 9.58 -7.38 7.29
C SER A 48 9.70 -6.18 6.34
N PRO A 49 10.12 -5.01 6.81
CA PRO A 49 10.47 -4.71 8.22
C PRO A 49 9.22 -4.69 9.11
N PRO A 50 9.36 -4.91 10.42
CA PRO A 50 8.22 -4.86 11.35
C PRO A 50 7.47 -3.53 11.33
N SER A 51 8.14 -2.44 10.91
CA SER A 51 7.51 -1.13 10.76
C SER A 51 6.40 -1.10 9.72
N ASN A 52 6.32 -2.11 8.84
CA ASN A 52 5.20 -2.24 7.88
C ASN A 52 3.86 -2.40 8.61
N ARG A 53 3.86 -2.99 9.79
CA ARG A 53 2.66 -3.24 10.58
C ARG A 53 1.52 -3.76 9.72
N LEU A 54 1.75 -4.88 9.06
CA LEU A 54 0.71 -5.52 8.25
C LEU A 54 -0.52 -5.80 9.09
N GLU A 55 -1.67 -5.30 8.67
CA GLU A 55 -2.94 -5.46 9.38
C GLU A 55 -4.05 -5.84 8.42
N LYS A 56 -4.93 -6.72 8.88
CA LYS A 56 -6.19 -6.99 8.20
C LYS A 56 -7.18 -5.90 8.60
N LEU A 57 -7.87 -5.31 7.61
CA LEU A 57 -8.86 -4.26 7.88
C LEU A 57 -10.22 -4.89 8.12
N ASN A 58 -10.71 -4.79 9.35
CA ASN A 58 -12.04 -5.26 9.72
C ASN A 58 -13.06 -4.16 9.41
N GLY A 59 -14.28 -4.56 9.05
CA GLY A 59 -15.35 -3.61 8.74
C GLY A 59 -15.37 -3.16 7.29
N TYR A 60 -14.40 -3.58 6.48
CA TYR A 60 -14.40 -3.35 5.02
C TYR A 60 -14.73 -4.66 4.33
N SER A 61 -15.57 -4.59 3.30
CA SER A 61 -15.82 -5.75 2.46
C SER A 61 -14.64 -5.93 1.49
N GLY A 62 -14.42 -7.16 1.01
CA GLY A 62 -13.45 -7.43 -0.04
C GLY A 62 -12.07 -7.87 0.41
N GLY A 63 -11.84 -8.04 1.71
CA GLY A 63 -10.57 -8.61 2.18
C GLY A 63 -9.39 -7.66 2.13
N TYR A 64 -9.59 -6.41 2.49
CA TYR A 64 -8.51 -5.42 2.53
C TYR A 64 -7.53 -5.66 3.66
N TYR A 65 -6.26 -5.42 3.36
CA TYR A 65 -5.16 -5.36 4.31
C TYR A 65 -4.45 -4.02 4.14
N SER A 66 -3.59 -3.67 5.09
CA SER A 66 -2.79 -2.45 4.95
C SER A 66 -1.39 -2.63 5.49
N ILE A 67 -0.46 -1.84 4.94
CA ILE A 67 0.87 -1.65 5.50
C ILE A 67 1.04 -0.17 5.82
N ARG A 68 1.87 0.14 6.83
CA ARG A 68 2.01 1.48 7.37
C ARG A 68 3.02 2.31 6.59
N ILE A 69 2.67 3.54 6.26
CA ILE A 69 3.61 4.55 5.76
C ILE A 69 4.18 5.32 6.95
N ASN A 70 3.30 5.88 7.78
CA ASN A 70 3.66 6.57 9.02
C ASN A 70 2.49 6.45 10.02
N LYS A 71 2.46 7.28 11.05
CA LYS A 71 1.41 7.21 12.08
C LYS A 71 0.01 7.43 11.53
N GLN A 72 -0.12 8.19 10.43
CA GLN A 72 -1.39 8.64 9.88
C GLN A 72 -1.74 7.94 8.58
N TRP A 73 -0.74 7.65 7.75
CA TRP A 73 -0.95 7.18 6.38
C TRP A 73 -0.60 5.72 6.22
N ARG A 74 -1.44 5.00 5.47
CA ARG A 74 -1.25 3.58 5.19
C ARG A 74 -1.49 3.30 3.72
N ILE A 75 -0.98 2.17 3.25
CA ILE A 75 -1.31 1.66 1.92
C ILE A 75 -2.28 0.51 2.13
N CYS A 76 -3.48 0.63 1.54
CA CYS A 76 -4.52 -0.38 1.61
C CYS A 76 -4.54 -1.16 0.29
N PHE A 77 -4.81 -2.45 0.37
CA PHE A 77 -4.78 -3.32 -0.81
C PHE A 77 -5.56 -4.61 -0.54
N ILE A 78 -5.92 -5.30 -1.63
CA ILE A 78 -6.51 -6.63 -1.54
C ILE A 78 -5.50 -7.61 -2.11
N PRO A 79 -4.99 -8.56 -1.30
CA PRO A 79 -4.11 -9.60 -1.83
C PRO A 79 -4.92 -10.64 -2.59
N ILE A 80 -4.37 -11.10 -3.70
CA ILE A 80 -4.95 -12.19 -4.51
C ILE A 80 -3.83 -13.15 -4.90
N ASP A 81 -4.20 -14.27 -5.53
CA ASP A 81 -3.23 -15.25 -6.02
C ASP A 81 -2.26 -15.69 -4.90
N GLU A 82 -2.82 -16.01 -3.73
CA GLU A 82 -2.04 -16.47 -2.57
C GLU A 82 -0.96 -15.45 -2.15
N TRP A 83 -1.31 -14.15 -2.22
CA TRP A 83 -0.43 -13.04 -1.84
C TRP A 83 0.72 -12.78 -2.81
N SER A 84 0.65 -13.29 -4.04
CA SER A 84 1.64 -12.96 -5.06
C SER A 84 1.25 -11.74 -5.89
N ASN A 85 -0.02 -11.32 -5.82
CA ASN A 85 -0.51 -10.15 -6.54
C ASN A 85 -1.44 -9.32 -5.65
N TYR A 86 -1.60 -8.03 -5.98
CA TYR A 86 -2.36 -7.08 -5.17
C TYR A 86 -3.20 -6.18 -6.07
N ILE A 87 -4.46 -5.94 -5.68
CA ILE A 87 -5.37 -5.09 -6.44
C ILE A 87 -5.94 -3.99 -5.56
N GLN A 88 -6.51 -2.97 -6.20
CA GLN A 88 -7.17 -1.84 -5.53
C GLN A 88 -6.26 -1.16 -4.51
N VAL A 89 -5.01 -0.96 -4.90
CA VAL A 89 -3.99 -0.37 -4.03
C VAL A 89 -4.25 1.13 -3.90
N SER A 90 -4.25 1.64 -2.68
CA SER A 90 -4.48 3.07 -2.42
C SER A 90 -3.70 3.56 -1.21
N ILE A 91 -3.30 4.83 -1.26
CA ILE A 91 -2.71 5.55 -0.13
C ILE A 91 -3.87 6.22 0.62
N VAL A 92 -4.01 5.92 1.91
CA VAL A 92 -5.17 6.32 2.71
C VAL A 92 -4.73 7.06 3.97
N ASP A 93 -5.47 8.11 4.29
CA ASP A 93 -5.36 8.78 5.59
C ASP A 93 -6.12 7.93 6.60
N TYR A 94 -5.39 7.37 7.56
CA TYR A 94 -5.92 6.37 8.47
C TYR A 94 -5.74 6.81 9.91
N HIS A 95 -6.83 7.17 10.56
CA HIS A 95 -6.82 7.43 12.01
C HIS A 95 -8.14 7.10 12.70
#